data_bd35ba4f7e06261a49e014efd7caccea
#
_entry.id   bd35ba4f7e06261a49e014efd7caccea
#
_cell.length_a   1.000
_cell.length_b   1.000
_cell.length_c   1.000
_cell.angle_alpha   90.00
_cell.angle_beta   90.00
_cell.angle_gamma   90.00
#
_symmetry.space_group_name_H-M   'P 1'
#
loop_
_entity.id
_entity.type
_entity.pdbx_description
1 polymer ?
#
loop_
_entity_poly.entity_id
_entity_poly.type
_entity_poly.pdbx_seq_one_letter_code
_entity_poly.pdbx_strand_id
1 'polypeptide(L)'
;LAKGARVLKTPCRGLGRAYQDATPVIRGKYVILGDADCTYDFREMEPFLQKFRAGHQFIMGSRFKGTIEDGAMPALHRFFGTPLTNFLLNLIYGSRFSDIHCGMRGITLAALKAMNIRSQSWEYASEMVVKSVRMSLDTVEVPVKFYKDRHGRVSHHKRVGWFSPWHAGWINLRAMLIYGADFFVMKPGAVLLAIGLVLTLGL
;
A
#
# COMPACT_ATOMS: atom_id res chain seq x y z
N LEU A 1 28.06 8.68 -3.87
CA LEU A 1 27.68 8.04 -2.63
C LEU A 1 28.60 6.86 -2.37
N ALA A 2 29.36 6.92 -1.29
CA ALA A 2 30.49 6.03 -1.00
C ALA A 2 30.17 4.51 -0.95
N LYS A 3 28.91 4.10 -0.97
CA LYS A 3 28.48 2.70 -0.89
C LYS A 3 27.67 2.24 -2.13
N GLY A 4 27.85 2.87 -3.28
CA GLY A 4 27.20 2.47 -4.53
C GLY A 4 25.71 2.84 -4.64
N ALA A 5 25.13 3.54 -3.67
CA ALA A 5 23.75 4.00 -3.75
C ALA A 5 23.61 5.09 -4.84
N ARG A 6 22.54 5.01 -5.62
CA ARG A 6 22.17 6.02 -6.60
C ARG A 6 21.08 6.93 -6.03
N VAL A 7 21.22 8.24 -6.17
CA VAL A 7 20.20 9.20 -5.78
C VAL A 7 19.52 9.74 -7.02
N LEU A 8 18.21 9.59 -7.05
CA LEU A 8 17.35 10.24 -8.03
C LEU A 8 16.73 11.48 -7.37
N LYS A 9 16.99 12.65 -7.94
CA LYS A 9 16.29 13.87 -7.55
C LYS A 9 15.05 14.03 -8.40
N THR A 10 13.89 14.15 -7.75
CA THR A 10 12.62 14.36 -8.46
C THR A 10 12.23 15.83 -8.39
N PRO A 11 11.61 16.39 -9.45
CA PRO A 11 11.25 17.81 -9.48
C PRO A 11 10.12 18.16 -8.51
N CYS A 12 9.25 17.20 -8.19
CA CYS A 12 8.05 17.38 -7.38
C CYS A 12 8.11 16.56 -6.11
N ARG A 13 7.52 17.09 -5.04
CA ARG A 13 7.34 16.35 -3.78
C ARG A 13 6.18 15.37 -3.91
N GLY A 14 6.33 14.22 -3.28
CA GLY A 14 5.29 13.20 -3.18
C GLY A 14 5.89 11.79 -3.23
N LEU A 15 5.42 10.91 -2.35
CA LEU A 15 5.98 9.55 -2.26
C LEU A 15 5.63 8.74 -3.51
N GLY A 16 4.35 8.76 -3.93
CA GLY A 16 3.93 8.11 -5.17
C GLY A 16 4.63 8.68 -6.40
N ARG A 17 4.86 10.01 -6.42
CA ARG A 17 5.61 10.68 -7.48
C ARG A 17 7.05 10.17 -7.56
N ALA A 18 7.71 10.01 -6.43
CA ALA A 18 9.07 9.48 -6.38
C ALA A 18 9.16 8.07 -6.99
N TYR A 19 8.17 7.22 -6.76
CA TYR A 19 8.10 5.89 -7.38
C TYR A 19 7.84 5.97 -8.90
N GLN A 20 6.97 6.88 -9.35
CA GLN A 20 6.73 7.09 -10.77
C GLN A 20 8.02 7.53 -11.49
N ASP A 21 8.72 8.51 -10.92
CA ASP A 21 9.96 9.03 -11.47
C ASP A 21 11.12 8.00 -11.43
N ALA A 22 11.11 7.11 -10.41
CA ALA A 22 12.12 6.06 -10.29
C ALA A 22 11.90 4.87 -11.24
N THR A 23 10.64 4.54 -11.55
CA THR A 23 10.29 3.34 -12.33
C THR A 23 11.03 3.22 -13.67
N PRO A 24 11.19 4.28 -14.50
CA PRO A 24 11.90 4.21 -15.78
C PRO A 24 13.40 3.89 -15.65
N VAL A 25 14.03 4.23 -14.51
CA VAL A 25 15.47 4.06 -14.30
C VAL A 25 15.84 2.77 -13.54
N ILE A 26 14.84 1.98 -13.14
CA ILE A 26 15.05 0.67 -12.50
C ILE A 26 15.59 -0.32 -13.53
N ARG A 27 16.68 -1.02 -13.17
CA ARG A 27 17.32 -2.02 -14.04
C ARG A 27 17.07 -3.46 -13.59
N GLY A 28 16.71 -3.66 -12.31
CA GLY A 28 16.51 -4.98 -11.73
C GLY A 28 15.20 -5.63 -12.17
N LYS A 29 15.18 -6.96 -12.31
CA LYS A 29 13.96 -7.75 -12.56
C LYS A 29 12.99 -7.67 -11.38
N TYR A 30 13.50 -7.65 -10.16
CA TYR A 30 12.75 -7.58 -8.90
C TYR A 30 13.00 -6.24 -8.24
N VAL A 31 11.96 -5.66 -7.70
CA VAL A 31 11.98 -4.35 -7.05
C VAL A 31 11.50 -4.54 -5.62
N ILE A 32 12.31 -4.16 -4.66
CA ILE A 32 11.92 -4.08 -3.26
C ILE A 32 11.80 -2.61 -2.91
N LEU A 33 10.61 -2.21 -2.52
CA LEU A 33 10.26 -0.87 -2.05
C LEU A 33 10.37 -0.85 -0.53
N GLY A 34 10.77 0.26 0.03
CA GLY A 34 10.81 0.44 1.47
C GLY A 34 11.16 1.87 1.86
N ASP A 35 10.82 2.23 3.08
CA ASP A 35 11.07 3.55 3.62
C ASP A 35 12.56 3.68 4.04
N ALA A 36 13.19 4.80 3.66
CA ALA A 36 14.60 5.08 3.97
C ALA A 36 14.80 5.65 5.38
N ASP A 37 13.93 5.29 6.30
CA ASP A 37 13.88 5.85 7.66
C ASP A 37 14.37 4.91 8.74
N CYS A 38 14.89 3.76 8.33
CA CYS A 38 15.38 2.71 9.20
C CYS A 38 14.28 2.01 10.04
N THR A 39 13.01 2.21 9.73
CA THR A 39 11.91 1.43 10.31
C THR A 39 11.84 0.01 9.75
N TYR A 40 12.50 -0.22 8.61
CA TYR A 40 12.73 -1.55 8.02
C TYR A 40 14.22 -1.79 7.79
N ASP A 41 14.66 -3.03 7.98
CA ASP A 41 16.05 -3.43 7.68
C ASP A 41 16.11 -4.14 6.33
N PHE A 42 16.72 -3.49 5.34
CA PHE A 42 16.90 -4.08 4.01
C PHE A 42 17.83 -5.30 3.99
N ARG A 43 18.55 -5.59 5.07
CA ARG A 43 19.31 -6.85 5.21
C ARG A 43 18.39 -8.06 5.39
N GLU A 44 17.14 -7.84 5.80
CA GLU A 44 16.09 -8.87 5.98
C GLU A 44 15.25 -9.07 4.72
N MET A 45 15.79 -8.83 3.52
CA MET A 45 15.03 -8.97 2.26
C MET A 45 15.02 -10.39 1.67
N GLU A 46 15.77 -11.34 2.24
CA GLU A 46 15.84 -12.71 1.70
C GLU A 46 14.48 -13.41 1.58
N PRO A 47 13.50 -13.27 2.51
CA PRO A 47 12.17 -13.83 2.33
C PRO A 47 11.46 -13.30 1.08
N PHE A 48 11.67 -12.03 0.70
CA PHE A 48 11.14 -11.48 -0.55
C PHE A 48 11.77 -12.12 -1.77
N LEU A 49 13.09 -12.31 -1.75
CA LEU A 49 13.81 -12.94 -2.86
C LEU A 49 13.37 -14.39 -3.07
N GLN A 50 13.15 -15.15 -2.00
CA GLN A 50 12.63 -16.52 -2.07
C GLN A 50 11.25 -16.55 -2.73
N LYS A 51 10.35 -15.62 -2.38
CA LYS A 51 9.02 -15.54 -2.99
C LYS A 51 9.10 -15.13 -4.47
N PHE A 52 10.00 -14.24 -4.85
CA PHE A 52 10.24 -13.95 -6.27
C PHE A 52 10.78 -15.15 -7.05
N ARG A 53 11.68 -15.93 -6.45
CA ARG A 53 12.20 -17.18 -7.07
C ARG A 53 11.10 -18.25 -7.20
N ALA A 54 10.12 -18.25 -6.30
CA ALA A 54 8.94 -19.11 -6.38
C ALA A 54 7.90 -18.65 -7.42
N GLY A 55 8.11 -17.48 -8.06
CA GLY A 55 7.27 -17.00 -9.16
C GLY A 55 6.27 -15.91 -8.77
N HIS A 56 6.15 -15.57 -7.48
CA HIS A 56 5.21 -14.53 -7.05
C HIS A 56 5.56 -13.16 -7.65
N GLN A 57 4.53 -12.41 -8.03
CA GLN A 57 4.68 -11.15 -8.75
C GLN A 57 4.58 -9.93 -7.83
N PHE A 58 3.81 -10.04 -6.73
CA PHE A 58 3.64 -8.99 -5.74
C PHE A 58 3.74 -9.57 -4.33
N ILE A 59 4.64 -9.03 -3.53
CA ILE A 59 4.96 -9.53 -2.19
C ILE A 59 4.73 -8.40 -1.20
N MET A 60 3.77 -8.57 -0.30
CA MET A 60 3.52 -7.62 0.78
C MET A 60 4.32 -8.00 2.02
N GLY A 61 5.04 -7.05 2.59
CA GLY A 61 5.47 -7.21 3.96
C GLY A 61 4.27 -7.12 4.90
N SER A 62 4.28 -7.90 5.97
CA SER A 62 3.28 -7.78 7.02
C SER A 62 3.95 -7.63 8.38
N ARG A 63 3.71 -6.49 9.01
CA ARG A 63 4.16 -6.20 10.37
C ARG A 63 3.37 -7.03 11.39
N PHE A 64 2.11 -7.33 11.07
CA PHE A 64 1.23 -8.14 11.94
C PHE A 64 1.55 -9.63 11.91
N LYS A 65 2.14 -10.12 10.81
CA LYS A 65 2.69 -11.49 10.73
C LYS A 65 4.14 -11.58 11.24
N GLY A 66 4.80 -10.44 11.36
CA GLY A 66 6.16 -10.32 11.85
C GLY A 66 6.22 -9.78 13.27
N THR A 67 7.11 -8.84 13.51
CA THR A 67 7.34 -8.25 14.83
C THR A 67 7.26 -6.73 14.75
N ILE A 68 6.50 -6.14 15.65
CA ILE A 68 6.43 -4.68 15.82
C ILE A 68 7.12 -4.36 17.14
N GLU A 69 8.22 -3.60 17.07
CA GLU A 69 8.97 -3.18 18.25
C GLU A 69 8.14 -2.27 19.14
N ASP A 70 8.33 -2.36 20.44
CA ASP A 70 7.54 -1.58 21.41
C ASP A 70 7.69 -0.07 21.18
N GLY A 71 6.55 0.60 21.01
CA GLY A 71 6.49 2.03 20.70
C GLY A 71 6.82 2.40 19.24
N ALA A 72 7.04 1.43 18.34
CA ALA A 72 7.25 1.69 16.91
C ALA A 72 5.95 2.13 16.22
N MET A 73 4.80 1.64 16.67
CA MET A 73 3.50 1.96 16.10
C MET A 73 2.56 2.48 17.19
N PRO A 74 1.85 3.61 16.97
CA PRO A 74 0.84 4.08 17.90
C PRO A 74 -0.27 3.04 18.11
N ALA A 75 -0.73 2.88 19.38
CA ALA A 75 -1.72 1.87 19.76
C ALA A 75 -3.01 1.98 18.93
N LEU A 76 -3.49 3.21 18.68
CA LEU A 76 -4.68 3.44 17.84
C LEU A 76 -4.51 2.88 16.43
N HIS A 77 -3.35 3.06 15.82
CA HIS A 77 -3.06 2.49 14.49
C HIS A 77 -2.90 0.98 14.54
N ARG A 78 -2.25 0.45 15.57
CA ARG A 78 -1.99 -0.98 15.73
C ARG A 78 -3.26 -1.80 15.93
N PHE A 79 -4.15 -1.35 16.81
CA PHE A 79 -5.30 -2.14 17.25
C PHE A 79 -6.62 -1.77 16.58
N PHE A 80 -6.72 -0.58 15.98
CA PHE A 80 -7.97 -0.12 15.37
C PHE A 80 -7.79 0.33 13.92
N GLY A 81 -6.97 1.35 13.66
CA GLY A 81 -6.89 2.00 12.35
C GLY A 81 -6.48 1.04 11.23
N THR A 82 -5.35 0.35 11.39
CA THR A 82 -4.85 -0.57 10.37
C THR A 82 -5.72 -1.82 10.22
N PRO A 83 -6.19 -2.49 11.28
CA PRO A 83 -7.13 -3.61 11.14
C PRO A 83 -8.43 -3.22 10.44
N LEU A 84 -9.02 -2.07 10.77
CA LEU A 84 -10.25 -1.60 10.13
C LEU A 84 -10.05 -1.34 8.64
N THR A 85 -8.97 -0.64 8.27
CA THR A 85 -8.67 -0.37 6.85
C THR A 85 -8.34 -1.64 6.08
N ASN A 86 -7.63 -2.59 6.68
CA ASN A 86 -7.39 -3.92 6.10
C ASN A 86 -8.69 -4.66 5.86
N PHE A 87 -9.57 -4.69 6.85
CA PHE A 87 -10.88 -5.36 6.75
C PHE A 87 -11.72 -4.76 5.61
N LEU A 88 -11.85 -3.43 5.56
CA LEU A 88 -12.61 -2.75 4.53
C LEU A 88 -12.04 -3.01 3.14
N LEU A 89 -10.72 -2.91 2.96
CA LEU A 89 -10.10 -3.15 1.67
C LEU A 89 -10.25 -4.61 1.23
N ASN A 90 -10.04 -5.55 2.15
CA ASN A 90 -10.24 -6.97 1.87
C ASN A 90 -11.69 -7.29 1.48
N LEU A 91 -12.67 -6.68 2.17
CA LEU A 91 -14.10 -6.85 1.87
C LEU A 91 -14.46 -6.30 0.48
N ILE A 92 -13.97 -5.08 0.16
CA ILE A 92 -14.31 -4.38 -1.08
C ILE A 92 -13.68 -5.07 -2.30
N TYR A 93 -12.43 -5.51 -2.17
CA TYR A 93 -11.66 -6.02 -3.30
C TYR A 93 -11.49 -7.55 -3.30
N GLY A 94 -12.05 -8.26 -2.30
CA GLY A 94 -11.90 -9.70 -2.18
C GLY A 94 -10.47 -10.15 -1.91
N SER A 95 -9.64 -9.26 -1.34
CA SER A 95 -8.24 -9.57 -0.99
C SER A 95 -8.13 -10.20 0.41
N ARG A 96 -6.92 -10.64 0.76
CA ARG A 96 -6.65 -11.28 2.07
C ARG A 96 -5.36 -10.74 2.71
N PHE A 97 -5.09 -9.45 2.52
CA PHE A 97 -3.91 -8.83 3.11
C PHE A 97 -4.10 -8.55 4.60
N SER A 98 -3.08 -8.87 5.38
CA SER A 98 -3.05 -8.57 6.82
C SER A 98 -2.48 -7.20 7.15
N ASP A 99 -1.71 -6.59 6.21
CA ASP A 99 -1.08 -5.28 6.40
C ASP A 99 -0.91 -4.49 5.10
N ILE A 100 -1.99 -3.86 4.65
CA ILE A 100 -2.00 -3.07 3.41
C ILE A 100 -1.15 -1.79 3.46
N HIS A 101 -0.81 -1.34 4.67
CA HIS A 101 -0.02 -0.12 4.89
C HIS A 101 1.46 -0.40 5.19
N CYS A 102 1.91 -1.65 5.08
CA CYS A 102 3.32 -1.95 5.23
C CYS A 102 4.14 -1.23 4.15
N GLY A 103 5.19 -0.50 4.55
CA GLY A 103 6.07 0.21 3.62
C GLY A 103 6.98 -0.74 2.83
N MET A 104 7.30 -1.91 3.38
CA MET A 104 8.19 -2.86 2.71
C MET A 104 7.41 -3.79 1.79
N ARG A 105 7.68 -3.72 0.49
CA ARG A 105 6.96 -4.44 -0.57
C ARG A 105 7.92 -4.93 -1.64
N GLY A 106 7.60 -6.08 -2.21
CA GLY A 106 8.29 -6.61 -3.38
C GLY A 106 7.35 -6.63 -4.59
N ILE A 107 7.86 -6.28 -5.77
CA ILE A 107 7.10 -6.37 -7.02
C ILE A 107 8.06 -6.68 -8.17
N THR A 108 7.61 -7.47 -9.14
CA THR A 108 8.38 -7.63 -10.38
C THR A 108 8.35 -6.32 -11.18
N LEU A 109 9.44 -5.97 -11.85
CA LEU A 109 9.50 -4.74 -12.64
C LEU A 109 8.42 -4.72 -13.75
N ALA A 110 8.11 -5.87 -14.34
CA ALA A 110 7.05 -5.99 -15.34
C ALA A 110 5.68 -5.63 -14.74
N ALA A 111 5.34 -6.17 -13.56
CA ALA A 111 4.10 -5.86 -12.87
C ALA A 111 4.04 -4.39 -12.42
N LEU A 112 5.16 -3.83 -11.91
CA LEU A 112 5.23 -2.42 -11.53
C LEU A 112 4.95 -1.47 -12.71
N LYS A 113 5.55 -1.75 -13.85
CA LYS A 113 5.30 -0.97 -15.09
C LYS A 113 3.87 -1.12 -15.57
N ALA A 114 3.32 -2.34 -15.57
CA ALA A 114 1.94 -2.61 -15.97
C ALA A 114 0.92 -1.98 -15.01
N MET A 115 1.23 -1.89 -13.72
CA MET A 115 0.38 -1.19 -12.74
C MET A 115 0.15 0.27 -13.08
N ASN A 116 1.11 0.94 -13.70
CA ASN A 116 1.01 2.35 -14.07
C ASN A 116 0.47 3.19 -12.90
N ILE A 117 1.24 3.27 -11.83
CA ILE A 117 0.88 4.01 -10.60
C ILE A 117 0.64 5.48 -10.95
N ARG A 118 -0.51 6.04 -10.52
CA ARG A 118 -0.92 7.42 -10.79
C ARG A 118 -0.99 8.29 -9.54
N SER A 119 -1.12 7.69 -8.38
CA SER A 119 -1.13 8.39 -7.10
C SER A 119 0.17 9.13 -6.86
N GLN A 120 0.06 10.37 -6.42
CA GLN A 120 1.23 11.23 -6.23
C GLN A 120 1.78 11.22 -4.80
N SER A 121 0.95 10.87 -3.82
CA SER A 121 1.29 10.90 -2.39
C SER A 121 1.15 9.53 -1.74
N TRP A 122 0.66 9.47 -0.53
CA TRP A 122 0.56 8.26 0.31
C TRP A 122 -0.41 7.21 -0.22
N GLU A 123 -1.40 7.64 -0.97
CA GLU A 123 -2.42 6.80 -1.58
C GLU A 123 -1.85 5.77 -2.58
N TYR A 124 -0.60 5.92 -3.00
CA TYR A 124 0.08 4.92 -3.83
C TYR A 124 0.06 3.53 -3.19
N ALA A 125 0.11 3.49 -1.86
CA ALA A 125 0.10 2.24 -1.11
C ALA A 125 -1.20 1.46 -1.31
N SER A 126 -2.33 2.14 -1.21
CA SER A 126 -3.65 1.56 -1.49
C SER A 126 -3.84 1.28 -2.98
N GLU A 127 -3.37 2.17 -3.87
CA GLU A 127 -3.42 1.95 -5.30
C GLU A 127 -2.69 0.67 -5.72
N MET A 128 -1.50 0.41 -5.19
CA MET A 128 -0.75 -0.81 -5.48
C MET A 128 -1.51 -2.06 -5.08
N VAL A 129 -2.12 -2.07 -3.90
CA VAL A 129 -2.90 -3.21 -3.41
C VAL A 129 -4.12 -3.43 -4.29
N VAL A 130 -4.90 -2.39 -4.56
CA VAL A 130 -6.08 -2.48 -5.41
C VAL A 130 -5.74 -2.97 -6.81
N LYS A 131 -4.69 -2.42 -7.41
CA LYS A 131 -4.24 -2.83 -8.74
C LYS A 131 -3.66 -4.24 -8.76
N SER A 132 -2.97 -4.69 -7.71
CA SER A 132 -2.49 -6.07 -7.64
C SER A 132 -3.65 -7.07 -7.69
N VAL A 133 -4.74 -6.78 -6.97
CA VAL A 133 -5.94 -7.63 -7.00
C VAL A 133 -6.64 -7.58 -8.36
N ARG A 134 -6.86 -6.38 -8.92
CA ARG A 134 -7.55 -6.22 -10.21
C ARG A 134 -6.79 -6.82 -11.40
N MET A 135 -5.48 -6.79 -11.34
CA MET A 135 -4.60 -7.41 -12.33
C MET A 135 -4.41 -8.91 -12.08
N SER A 136 -5.06 -9.47 -11.05
CA SER A 136 -4.91 -10.89 -10.66
C SER A 136 -3.44 -11.30 -10.51
N LEU A 137 -2.60 -10.40 -9.98
CA LEU A 137 -1.20 -10.73 -9.74
C LEU A 137 -1.10 -11.84 -8.71
N ASP A 138 -0.16 -12.74 -8.91
CA ASP A 138 0.17 -13.74 -7.89
C ASP A 138 0.81 -13.04 -6.69
N THR A 139 0.06 -13.00 -5.58
CA THR A 139 0.39 -12.20 -4.39
C THR A 139 0.62 -13.08 -3.17
N VAL A 140 1.61 -12.69 -2.37
CA VAL A 140 1.93 -13.37 -1.11
C VAL A 140 2.37 -12.37 -0.05
N GLU A 141 2.21 -12.71 1.22
CA GLU A 141 2.74 -11.93 2.33
C GLU A 141 3.95 -12.60 2.96
N VAL A 142 4.90 -11.76 3.40
CA VAL A 142 6.05 -12.18 4.20
C VAL A 142 6.08 -11.41 5.52
N PRO A 143 6.43 -12.06 6.64
CA PRO A 143 6.60 -11.37 7.91
C PRO A 143 7.78 -10.40 7.82
N VAL A 144 7.61 -9.19 8.36
CA VAL A 144 8.68 -8.19 8.46
C VAL A 144 8.78 -7.66 9.89
N LYS A 145 9.99 -7.25 10.27
CA LYS A 145 10.20 -6.53 11.52
C LYS A 145 10.01 -5.04 11.28
N PHE A 146 9.32 -4.40 12.19
CA PHE A 146 9.08 -2.97 12.19
C PHE A 146 9.75 -2.33 13.40
N TYR A 147 10.78 -1.56 13.14
CA TYR A 147 11.63 -0.95 14.14
C TYR A 147 11.14 0.43 14.53
N LYS A 148 11.52 0.86 15.73
CA LYS A 148 11.23 2.19 16.21
C LYS A 148 12.01 3.26 15.45
N ASP A 149 11.40 4.43 15.25
CA ASP A 149 12.09 5.60 14.70
C ASP A 149 13.38 5.91 15.47
N ARG A 150 14.43 6.25 14.76
CA ARG A 150 15.70 6.67 15.38
C ARG A 150 15.50 7.94 16.23
N HIS A 151 16.24 8.02 17.32
CA HIS A 151 16.24 9.22 18.16
C HIS A 151 16.51 10.49 17.36
N GLY A 152 15.73 11.56 17.65
CA GLY A 152 15.86 12.85 16.96
C GLY A 152 15.03 13.01 15.68
N ARG A 153 14.37 11.93 15.21
CA ARG A 153 13.46 12.02 14.07
C ARG A 153 12.03 12.28 14.53
N VAL A 154 11.40 13.28 13.93
CA VAL A 154 9.97 13.53 14.12
C VAL A 154 9.22 12.81 13.01
N SER A 155 8.46 11.77 13.36
CA SER A 155 7.62 11.05 12.39
C SER A 155 6.60 12.00 11.75
N HIS A 156 6.18 11.68 10.54
CA HIS A 156 5.21 12.50 9.80
C HIS A 156 3.92 12.79 10.60
N HIS A 157 3.47 11.83 11.39
CA HIS A 157 2.28 12.00 12.25
C HIS A 157 2.41 13.11 13.29
N LYS A 158 3.63 13.40 13.76
CA LYS A 158 3.90 14.50 14.71
C LYS A 158 4.08 15.85 14.02
N ARG A 159 4.35 15.89 12.71
CA ARG A 159 4.62 17.14 11.97
C ARG A 159 3.36 17.89 11.53
N VAL A 160 2.22 17.24 11.42
CA VAL A 160 1.01 17.80 10.76
C VAL A 160 -0.11 18.14 11.76
N GLY A 161 0.13 18.02 13.08
CA GLY A 161 -0.81 18.41 14.12
C GLY A 161 -1.96 17.42 14.37
N TRP A 162 -2.91 17.77 15.24
CA TRP A 162 -4.01 16.90 15.72
C TRP A 162 -4.90 16.33 14.60
N PHE A 163 -5.16 17.08 13.54
CA PHE A 163 -5.98 16.62 12.41
C PHE A 163 -5.27 15.65 11.45
N SER A 164 -4.00 15.37 11.65
CA SER A 164 -3.20 14.51 10.78
C SER A 164 -3.75 13.09 10.59
N PRO A 165 -4.23 12.37 11.64
CA PRO A 165 -4.80 11.03 11.47
C PRO A 165 -6.07 11.03 10.62
N TRP A 166 -6.93 12.02 10.79
CA TRP A 166 -8.17 12.17 10.02
C TRP A 166 -7.90 12.50 8.56
N HIS A 167 -6.93 13.37 8.29
CA HIS A 167 -6.52 13.70 6.93
C HIS A 167 -5.89 12.50 6.21
N ALA A 168 -5.03 11.73 6.89
CA ALA A 168 -4.47 10.49 6.33
C ALA A 168 -5.56 9.44 6.08
N GLY A 169 -6.51 9.28 7.03
CA GLY A 169 -7.68 8.43 6.87
C GLY A 169 -8.54 8.82 5.66
N TRP A 170 -8.79 10.13 5.50
CA TRP A 170 -9.55 10.67 4.36
C TRP A 170 -8.86 10.41 3.01
N ILE A 171 -7.54 10.63 2.92
CA ILE A 171 -6.77 10.36 1.70
C ILE A 171 -6.88 8.88 1.30
N ASN A 172 -6.73 7.96 2.27
CA ASN A 172 -6.87 6.53 2.01
C ASN A 172 -8.30 6.15 1.61
N LEU A 173 -9.31 6.66 2.33
CA LEU A 173 -10.72 6.42 2.00
C LEU A 173 -11.05 6.95 0.60
N ARG A 174 -10.62 8.16 0.27
CA ARG A 174 -10.79 8.74 -1.06
C ARG A 174 -10.15 7.87 -2.15
N ALA A 175 -8.93 7.36 -1.91
CA ALA A 175 -8.28 6.45 -2.84
C ALA A 175 -9.10 5.16 -3.02
N MET A 176 -9.59 4.58 -1.92
CA MET A 176 -10.46 3.40 -1.97
C MET A 176 -11.75 3.67 -2.76
N LEU A 177 -12.39 4.83 -2.59
CA LEU A 177 -13.59 5.20 -3.33
C LEU A 177 -13.31 5.39 -4.83
N ILE A 178 -12.21 6.06 -5.19
CA ILE A 178 -11.83 6.31 -6.58
C ILE A 178 -11.48 4.99 -7.29
N TYR A 179 -10.66 4.16 -6.67
CA TYR A 179 -10.25 2.87 -7.26
C TYR A 179 -11.31 1.77 -7.09
N GLY A 180 -12.30 1.94 -6.21
CA GLY A 180 -13.40 1.03 -5.94
C GLY A 180 -14.75 1.53 -6.40
N ALA A 181 -14.81 2.40 -7.40
CA ALA A 181 -16.05 2.95 -7.91
C ALA A 181 -17.07 1.87 -8.34
N ASP A 182 -16.60 0.74 -8.83
CA ASP A 182 -17.40 -0.44 -9.14
C ASP A 182 -18.15 -0.98 -7.91
N PHE A 183 -17.51 -1.00 -6.75
CA PHE A 183 -18.12 -1.46 -5.51
C PHE A 183 -19.05 -0.41 -4.88
N PHE A 184 -18.61 0.84 -4.78
CA PHE A 184 -19.32 1.89 -4.06
C PHE A 184 -20.41 2.58 -4.87
N VAL A 185 -20.32 2.56 -6.21
CA VAL A 185 -21.25 3.28 -7.10
C VAL A 185 -21.96 2.31 -8.02
N MET A 186 -21.23 1.48 -8.78
CA MET A 186 -21.85 0.65 -9.81
C MET A 186 -22.72 -0.47 -9.22
N LYS A 187 -22.23 -1.22 -8.22
CA LYS A 187 -23.02 -2.30 -7.61
C LYS A 187 -24.27 -1.78 -6.88
N PRO A 188 -24.20 -0.78 -5.99
CA PRO A 188 -25.39 -0.19 -5.38
C PRO A 188 -26.32 0.44 -6.42
N GLY A 189 -25.79 1.14 -7.41
CA GLY A 189 -26.58 1.73 -8.50
C GLY A 189 -27.32 0.68 -9.32
N ALA A 190 -26.68 -0.43 -9.64
CA ALA A 190 -27.33 -1.54 -10.36
C ALA A 190 -28.45 -2.19 -9.52
N VAL A 191 -28.24 -2.35 -8.21
CA VAL A 191 -29.29 -2.86 -7.30
C VAL A 191 -30.46 -1.90 -7.23
N LEU A 192 -30.22 -0.61 -7.06
CA LEU A 192 -31.28 0.40 -7.03
C LEU A 192 -32.04 0.46 -8.37
N LEU A 193 -31.34 0.37 -9.49
CA LEU A 193 -31.94 0.30 -10.81
C LEU A 193 -32.82 -0.93 -10.95
N ALA A 194 -32.35 -2.11 -10.54
CA ALA A 194 -33.15 -3.34 -10.58
C ALA A 194 -34.42 -3.24 -9.73
N ILE A 195 -34.30 -2.70 -8.50
CA ILE A 195 -35.44 -2.46 -7.62
C ILE A 195 -36.43 -1.48 -8.29
N GLY A 196 -35.94 -0.37 -8.85
CA GLY A 196 -36.79 0.60 -9.55
C GLY A 196 -37.52 -0.01 -10.75
N LEU A 197 -36.84 -0.83 -11.55
CA LEU A 197 -37.48 -1.54 -12.66
C LEU A 197 -38.57 -2.53 -12.20
N VAL A 198 -38.29 -3.29 -11.14
CA VAL A 198 -39.30 -4.21 -10.57
C VAL A 198 -40.52 -3.45 -10.08
N LEU A 199 -40.35 -2.33 -9.39
CA LEU A 199 -41.43 -1.51 -8.89
C LEU A 199 -42.23 -0.83 -10.01
N THR A 200 -41.59 -0.44 -11.11
CA THR A 200 -42.29 0.21 -12.24
C THR A 200 -42.96 -0.76 -13.18
N LEU A 201 -42.43 -1.99 -13.31
CA LEU A 201 -43.05 -3.02 -14.17
C LEU A 201 -44.05 -3.91 -13.43
N GLY A 202 -44.03 -3.89 -12.09
CA GLY A 202 -44.95 -4.61 -11.23
C GLY A 202 -46.19 -3.80 -10.80
N LEU A 203 -46.29 -2.54 -11.26
CA LEU A 203 -47.44 -1.67 -11.18
C LEU A 203 -48.19 -1.71 -12.52
#